data_3f84cd0cad67b13f91a0fc8e5edd6564
#
_entry.id   3f84cd0cad67b13f91a0fc8e5edd6564
#
_cell.length_a   1.000
_cell.length_b   1.000
_cell.length_c   1.000
_cell.angle_alpha   90.00
_cell.angle_beta   90.00
_cell.angle_gamma   90.00
#
_symmetry.space_group_name_H-M   'P 1'
#
loop_
_entity.id
_entity.type
_entity.pdbx_description
1 polymer ?
#
loop_
_entity_poly.entity_id
_entity_poly.type
_entity_poly.pdbx_seq_one_letter_code
_entity_poly.pdbx_strand_id
1 'polypeptide(L)'
;MAGFIMAHKSIPSRPFVLGLFLILSCSCSFTSPRSSANEPPEIEKTHPQSTPVMVLPTRGESTPAAIPTQVLHTATPKAIATDSPALDSGGWKLLPVVPTMSPQAVELFQNGLALGNNPQAFSKVGDGEVATSWFLTMYDLDPSQYDLEPHEYLAPVIEYYAGSFEHVGVAAHAGFSTTLILDPLLATNDICEVEESPLECELRRHRPSFAFISLGTNQVWTPDVFAAELRQMVEICIERGVVPILATKGDNLEGDHSINAIIADVAREYEIPLWNFWLALQSLPNQGLQADGEHLTWAVNDFDDPEAMAHAWPVRNLTALQVLHELMTQLELD
;
A
#
# COMPACT_ATOMS: atom_id res chain seq x y z
N MET A 1 29.67 -61.26 -25.27
CA MET A 1 30.92 -60.79 -24.68
C MET A 1 31.36 -59.57 -25.45
N ALA A 2 31.17 -58.39 -24.93
CA ALA A 2 31.77 -57.15 -25.40
C ALA A 2 31.78 -56.19 -24.19
N GLY A 3 33.00 -56.01 -23.64
CA GLY A 3 33.21 -55.13 -22.45
C GLY A 3 33.23 -53.69 -22.87
N PHE A 4 32.52 -52.83 -22.12
CA PHE A 4 32.61 -51.39 -22.21
C PHE A 4 33.57 -50.87 -21.15
N ILE A 5 34.66 -50.26 -21.61
CA ILE A 5 35.66 -49.61 -20.79
C ILE A 5 35.20 -48.21 -20.50
N MET A 6 34.96 -47.86 -19.21
CA MET A 6 34.75 -46.49 -18.73
C MET A 6 36.07 -45.72 -18.67
N ALA A 7 36.19 -44.64 -19.41
CA ALA A 7 37.29 -43.71 -19.34
C ALA A 7 37.01 -42.65 -18.24
N HIS A 8 37.83 -42.66 -17.18
CA HIS A 8 37.87 -41.61 -16.16
C HIS A 8 38.57 -40.36 -16.73
N LYS A 9 37.84 -39.27 -16.79
CA LYS A 9 38.41 -37.92 -17.05
C LYS A 9 38.82 -37.29 -15.71
N SER A 10 40.12 -37.13 -15.54
CA SER A 10 40.72 -36.40 -14.41
C SER A 10 40.59 -34.89 -14.58
N ILE A 11 40.13 -34.24 -13.53
CA ILE A 11 40.02 -32.77 -13.42
C ILE A 11 41.34 -32.22 -12.89
N PRO A 12 41.99 -31.22 -13.50
CA PRO A 12 43.20 -30.62 -13.00
C PRO A 12 42.89 -29.65 -11.82
N SER A 13 43.59 -29.85 -10.72
CA SER A 13 43.64 -28.99 -9.53
C SER A 13 44.37 -27.69 -9.84
N ARG A 14 43.71 -26.54 -9.60
CA ARG A 14 44.31 -25.20 -9.60
C ARG A 14 44.92 -24.89 -8.22
N PRO A 15 46.10 -24.25 -8.17
CA PRO A 15 46.72 -23.87 -6.91
C PRO A 15 46.06 -22.64 -6.28
N PHE A 16 45.84 -22.75 -4.97
CA PHE A 16 45.43 -21.65 -4.09
C PHE A 16 46.58 -20.63 -3.98
N VAL A 17 46.37 -19.40 -4.44
CA VAL A 17 47.27 -18.27 -4.16
C VAL A 17 46.78 -17.59 -2.88
N LEU A 18 47.56 -17.76 -1.81
CA LEU A 18 47.34 -17.11 -0.52
C LEU A 18 47.83 -15.66 -0.60
N GLY A 19 46.95 -14.72 -0.84
CA GLY A 19 47.25 -13.29 -0.81
C GLY A 19 47.26 -12.77 0.62
N LEU A 20 48.45 -12.43 1.10
CA LEU A 20 48.68 -11.78 2.39
C LEU A 20 48.31 -10.31 2.30
N PHE A 21 47.14 -9.91 2.85
CA PHE A 21 46.78 -8.49 2.98
C PHE A 21 47.41 -7.92 4.26
N LEU A 22 48.43 -7.07 4.08
CA LEU A 22 48.95 -6.17 5.12
C LEU A 22 47.92 -5.06 5.38
N ILE A 23 47.36 -5.07 6.58
CA ILE A 23 46.50 -3.97 7.08
C ILE A 23 47.43 -2.87 7.61
N LEU A 24 47.63 -1.79 6.88
CA LEU A 24 48.20 -0.54 7.39
C LEU A 24 47.10 0.22 8.15
N SER A 25 47.17 0.21 9.46
CA SER A 25 46.41 1.05 10.34
C SER A 25 46.98 2.48 10.31
N CYS A 26 46.31 3.38 9.59
CA CYS A 26 46.60 4.82 9.63
C CYS A 26 45.75 5.48 10.70
N SER A 27 46.33 5.73 11.89
CA SER A 27 45.70 6.51 12.94
C SER A 27 45.79 7.99 12.61
N CYS A 28 44.75 8.59 12.12
CA CYS A 28 44.61 10.06 12.03
C CYS A 28 43.93 10.58 13.29
N SER A 29 44.72 11.18 14.16
CA SER A 29 44.24 12.00 15.28
C SER A 29 43.65 13.31 14.73
N PHE A 30 42.34 13.46 14.76
CA PHE A 30 41.70 14.76 14.55
C PHE A 30 41.59 15.52 15.87
N THR A 31 42.39 16.56 16.02
CA THR A 31 42.21 17.58 17.04
C THR A 31 41.11 18.54 16.59
N SER A 32 39.98 18.56 17.30
CA SER A 32 38.93 19.58 17.14
C SER A 32 39.38 20.91 17.65
N PRO A 33 39.21 22.04 16.92
CA PRO A 33 39.29 23.35 17.49
C PRO A 33 38.02 23.68 18.29
N ARG A 34 38.21 24.07 19.54
CA ARG A 34 37.19 24.67 20.41
C ARG A 34 36.73 25.99 19.77
N SER A 35 35.46 26.04 19.34
CA SER A 35 34.79 27.29 19.00
C SER A 35 34.12 27.83 20.27
N SER A 36 34.44 29.09 20.57
CA SER A 36 33.90 29.86 21.65
C SER A 36 32.40 30.07 21.56
N ALA A 37 31.72 29.91 22.66
CA ALA A 37 30.32 30.24 22.83
C ALA A 37 30.06 31.72 22.51
N ASN A 38 29.15 32.02 21.61
CA ASN A 38 28.49 33.30 21.47
C ASN A 38 27.13 33.17 22.19
N GLU A 39 26.94 33.96 23.22
CA GLU A 39 25.68 34.21 23.88
C GLU A 39 24.64 34.79 22.92
N PRO A 40 23.36 34.37 22.98
CA PRO A 40 22.31 35.03 22.18
C PRO A 40 21.97 36.41 22.75
N PRO A 41 21.61 37.41 21.92
CA PRO A 41 21.25 38.73 22.37
C PRO A 41 19.92 38.72 23.12
N GLU A 42 19.92 39.47 24.23
CA GLU A 42 18.79 39.78 25.12
C GLU A 42 17.67 40.48 24.33
N ILE A 43 16.46 39.88 24.30
CA ILE A 43 15.28 40.48 23.63
C ILE A 43 14.67 41.49 24.62
N GLU A 44 14.82 42.76 24.32
CA GLU A 44 14.20 43.88 24.98
C GLU A 44 12.68 43.81 24.86
N LYS A 45 11.99 43.75 26.03
CA LYS A 45 10.53 43.72 26.11
C LYS A 45 9.97 45.10 25.81
N THR A 46 9.56 45.37 24.60
CA THR A 46 8.74 46.56 24.28
C THR A 46 7.27 46.27 24.55
N HIS A 47 6.67 47.10 25.37
CA HIS A 47 5.23 47.13 25.69
C HIS A 47 4.41 47.43 24.40
N PRO A 48 3.26 46.82 24.21
CA PRO A 48 2.36 47.18 23.10
C PRO A 48 1.64 48.49 23.41
N GLN A 49 1.88 49.50 22.57
CA GLN A 49 1.04 50.69 22.51
C GLN A 49 -0.33 50.35 21.93
N SER A 50 -1.37 50.75 22.65
CA SER A 50 -2.76 50.68 22.26
C SER A 50 -3.04 51.56 21.02
N THR A 51 -3.46 50.93 19.92
CA THR A 51 -3.99 51.58 18.74
C THR A 51 -5.46 52.02 18.95
N PRO A 52 -5.89 53.17 18.46
CA PRO A 52 -7.25 53.65 18.65
C PRO A 52 -8.24 52.87 17.78
N VAL A 53 -9.38 52.53 18.40
CA VAL A 53 -10.54 51.91 17.75
C VAL A 53 -11.17 52.91 16.79
N MET A 54 -11.15 52.59 15.52
CA MET A 54 -11.86 53.33 14.47
C MET A 54 -13.30 52.82 14.38
N VAL A 55 -14.26 53.67 14.78
CA VAL A 55 -15.70 53.38 14.67
C VAL A 55 -16.12 53.60 13.21
N LEU A 56 -16.53 52.51 12.55
CA LEU A 56 -17.20 52.59 11.22
C LEU A 56 -18.68 52.96 11.40
N PRO A 57 -19.24 53.79 10.49
CA PRO A 57 -20.66 54.14 10.54
C PRO A 57 -21.53 52.95 10.09
N THR A 58 -22.59 52.72 10.84
CA THR A 58 -23.68 51.76 10.53
C THR A 58 -24.35 52.11 9.21
N ARG A 59 -24.24 51.19 8.25
CA ARG A 59 -24.99 51.25 6.99
C ARG A 59 -26.26 50.40 7.14
N GLY A 60 -27.40 51.01 6.74
CA GLY A 60 -28.74 50.51 6.95
C GLY A 60 -29.00 49.10 6.38
N GLU A 61 -29.90 48.42 7.04
CA GLU A 61 -30.51 47.15 6.69
C GLU A 61 -31.16 47.21 5.31
N SER A 62 -30.66 46.41 4.38
CA SER A 62 -31.41 45.97 3.21
C SER A 62 -31.61 44.46 3.32
N THR A 63 -32.84 44.05 3.47
CA THR A 63 -33.31 42.67 3.55
C THR A 63 -32.93 41.93 2.26
N PRO A 64 -32.16 40.84 2.31
CA PRO A 64 -31.95 40.01 1.12
C PRO A 64 -33.18 39.14 0.89
N ALA A 65 -33.68 39.15 -0.36
CA ALA A 65 -34.71 38.25 -0.83
C ALA A 65 -34.24 36.78 -0.68
N ALA A 66 -35.11 35.93 -0.15
CA ALA A 66 -34.87 34.52 0.03
C ALA A 66 -34.62 33.82 -1.31
N ILE A 67 -33.41 33.31 -1.53
CA ILE A 67 -33.11 32.37 -2.60
C ILE A 67 -33.66 31.01 -2.14
N PRO A 68 -34.47 30.29 -2.94
CA PRO A 68 -34.92 28.96 -2.57
C PRO A 68 -33.71 28.01 -2.54
N THR A 69 -33.33 27.57 -1.36
CA THR A 69 -32.40 26.50 -1.17
C THR A 69 -33.03 25.21 -1.71
N GLN A 70 -32.60 24.76 -2.88
CA GLN A 70 -32.86 23.39 -3.31
C GLN A 70 -32.06 22.49 -2.37
N VAL A 71 -32.76 21.79 -1.50
CA VAL A 71 -32.21 20.70 -0.72
C VAL A 71 -31.88 19.57 -1.72
N LEU A 72 -30.62 19.48 -2.09
CA LEU A 72 -30.10 18.31 -2.78
C LEU A 72 -30.22 17.16 -1.78
N HIS A 73 -31.20 16.28 -1.97
CA HIS A 73 -31.26 15.02 -1.23
C HIS A 73 -30.09 14.16 -1.68
N THR A 74 -28.96 14.25 -0.98
CA THR A 74 -27.95 13.22 -1.01
C THR A 74 -28.61 11.95 -0.46
N ALA A 75 -28.93 11.01 -1.34
CA ALA A 75 -29.29 9.67 -0.96
C ALA A 75 -28.06 9.06 -0.28
N THR A 76 -28.10 8.94 1.03
CA THR A 76 -27.14 8.13 1.79
C THR A 76 -27.17 6.73 1.17
N PRO A 77 -26.05 6.17 0.71
CA PRO A 77 -26.01 4.78 0.26
C PRO A 77 -26.48 3.92 1.44
N LYS A 78 -27.62 3.29 1.28
CA LYS A 78 -28.11 2.32 2.25
C LYS A 78 -27.19 1.10 2.11
N ALA A 79 -26.34 0.86 3.10
CA ALA A 79 -25.61 -0.40 3.20
C ALA A 79 -26.62 -1.52 3.01
N ILE A 80 -26.51 -2.25 1.92
CA ILE A 80 -27.29 -3.46 1.67
C ILE A 80 -26.61 -4.51 2.55
N ALA A 81 -27.14 -4.67 3.78
CA ALA A 81 -26.77 -5.80 4.60
C ALA A 81 -27.27 -7.05 3.85
N THR A 82 -26.37 -7.64 3.05
CA THR A 82 -26.60 -9.00 2.59
C THR A 82 -26.48 -9.91 3.78
N ASP A 83 -27.53 -10.70 4.06
CA ASP A 83 -27.55 -11.80 5.04
C ASP A 83 -26.62 -12.95 4.56
N SER A 84 -25.40 -12.63 4.16
CA SER A 84 -24.37 -13.65 3.93
C SER A 84 -23.94 -14.18 5.28
N PRO A 85 -24.03 -15.49 5.53
CA PRO A 85 -23.62 -16.06 6.81
C PRO A 85 -22.16 -15.67 7.09
N ALA A 86 -21.88 -15.24 8.32
CA ALA A 86 -20.53 -14.98 8.76
C ALA A 86 -19.66 -16.20 8.41
N LEU A 87 -18.50 -15.95 7.77
CA LEU A 87 -17.53 -17.03 7.61
C LEU A 87 -17.21 -17.53 9.03
N ASP A 88 -17.22 -18.87 9.22
CA ASP A 88 -16.60 -19.47 10.39
C ASP A 88 -15.24 -18.79 10.61
N SER A 89 -14.85 -18.50 11.86
CA SER A 89 -13.72 -17.62 12.22
C SER A 89 -12.36 -17.97 11.57
N GLY A 90 -12.29 -19.03 10.79
CA GLY A 90 -11.16 -19.47 9.98
C GLY A 90 -11.44 -19.64 8.49
N GLY A 91 -12.68 -19.47 8.03
CA GLY A 91 -13.08 -19.73 6.63
C GLY A 91 -12.34 -18.85 5.61
N TRP A 92 -11.91 -17.66 5.98
CA TRP A 92 -11.12 -16.76 5.13
C TRP A 92 -9.76 -17.36 4.71
N LYS A 93 -9.18 -18.26 5.53
CA LYS A 93 -7.90 -18.94 5.24
C LYS A 93 -7.97 -19.85 4.02
N LEU A 94 -9.17 -20.20 3.58
CA LEU A 94 -9.43 -21.06 2.42
C LEU A 94 -9.85 -20.27 1.17
N LEU A 95 -10.03 -18.95 1.30
CA LEU A 95 -10.31 -18.10 0.14
C LEU A 95 -9.11 -18.07 -0.79
N PRO A 96 -9.30 -18.01 -2.12
CA PRO A 96 -8.20 -18.02 -3.08
C PRO A 96 -7.26 -16.82 -2.86
N VAL A 97 -5.99 -16.98 -3.28
CA VAL A 97 -5.00 -15.89 -3.25
C VAL A 97 -5.44 -14.75 -4.16
N VAL A 98 -5.84 -15.07 -5.39
CA VAL A 98 -6.31 -14.11 -6.39
C VAL A 98 -7.84 -14.10 -6.36
N PRO A 99 -8.47 -12.95 -6.06
CA PRO A 99 -9.91 -12.84 -5.97
C PRO A 99 -10.55 -12.76 -7.35
N THR A 100 -11.85 -13.04 -7.40
CA THR A 100 -12.74 -12.63 -8.50
C THR A 100 -13.54 -11.39 -8.10
N MET A 101 -13.96 -10.57 -9.07
CA MET A 101 -14.87 -9.46 -8.80
C MET A 101 -16.30 -9.96 -8.62
N SER A 102 -16.99 -9.40 -7.66
CA SER A 102 -18.44 -9.52 -7.54
C SER A 102 -19.14 -8.64 -8.60
N PRO A 103 -20.42 -8.90 -8.92
CA PRO A 103 -21.19 -7.98 -9.75
C PRO A 103 -21.23 -6.55 -9.19
N GLN A 104 -21.22 -6.39 -7.86
CA GLN A 104 -21.20 -5.09 -7.19
C GLN A 104 -19.87 -4.36 -7.40
N ALA A 105 -18.74 -5.07 -7.34
CA ALA A 105 -17.43 -4.49 -7.60
C ALA A 105 -17.29 -4.08 -9.08
N VAL A 106 -17.88 -4.83 -10.03
CA VAL A 106 -17.95 -4.45 -11.43
C VAL A 106 -18.78 -3.19 -11.62
N GLU A 107 -19.96 -3.10 -10.99
CA GLU A 107 -20.80 -1.89 -11.03
C GLU A 107 -20.06 -0.67 -10.43
N LEU A 108 -19.35 -0.87 -9.32
CA LEU A 108 -18.54 0.19 -8.70
C LEU A 108 -17.46 0.70 -9.65
N PHE A 109 -16.76 -0.18 -10.34
CA PHE A 109 -15.78 0.19 -11.36
C PHE A 109 -16.42 1.04 -12.47
N GLN A 110 -17.56 0.61 -13.03
CA GLN A 110 -18.27 1.35 -14.07
C GLN A 110 -18.73 2.72 -13.59
N ASN A 111 -19.21 2.82 -12.36
CA ASN A 111 -19.56 4.09 -11.73
C ASN A 111 -18.33 5.00 -11.59
N GLY A 112 -17.17 4.45 -11.25
CA GLY A 112 -15.90 5.15 -11.19
C GLY A 112 -15.50 5.75 -12.53
N LEU A 113 -15.64 5.00 -13.62
CA LEU A 113 -15.41 5.52 -14.97
C LEU A 113 -16.34 6.70 -15.31
N ALA A 114 -17.60 6.62 -14.93
CA ALA A 114 -18.56 7.72 -15.12
C ALA A 114 -18.19 8.96 -14.29
N LEU A 115 -17.57 8.80 -13.13
CA LEU A 115 -17.00 9.89 -12.32
C LEU A 115 -15.67 10.41 -12.88
N GLY A 116 -15.10 9.72 -13.90
CA GLY A 116 -13.87 10.08 -14.58
C GLY A 116 -12.61 9.54 -13.92
N ASN A 117 -12.69 8.43 -13.20
CA ASN A 117 -11.53 7.69 -12.75
C ASN A 117 -10.77 7.10 -13.94
N ASN A 118 -9.45 6.99 -13.81
CA ASN A 118 -8.60 6.44 -14.85
C ASN A 118 -8.60 4.90 -14.75
N PRO A 119 -9.09 4.16 -15.77
CA PRO A 119 -9.07 2.70 -15.75
C PRO A 119 -7.66 2.12 -15.72
N GLN A 120 -6.66 2.85 -16.21
CA GLN A 120 -5.26 2.45 -16.27
C GLN A 120 -4.47 2.86 -15.02
N ALA A 121 -5.13 3.27 -13.93
CA ALA A 121 -4.46 3.68 -12.71
C ALA A 121 -4.94 2.90 -11.50
N PHE A 122 -4.00 2.56 -10.64
CA PHE A 122 -4.27 2.11 -9.28
C PHE A 122 -3.44 2.89 -8.26
N SER A 123 -3.95 3.00 -7.03
CA SER A 123 -3.20 3.57 -5.89
C SER A 123 -2.75 2.46 -4.93
N LYS A 124 -1.64 2.73 -4.25
CA LYS A 124 -1.14 1.95 -3.13
C LYS A 124 -1.48 2.68 -1.84
N VAL A 125 -2.20 2.03 -0.94
CA VAL A 125 -2.70 2.59 0.33
C VAL A 125 -2.25 1.70 1.48
N GLY A 126 -1.50 2.25 2.42
CA GLY A 126 -1.06 1.47 3.57
C GLY A 126 0.26 1.91 4.20
N ASP A 127 0.91 0.96 4.84
CA ASP A 127 2.13 1.14 5.61
C ASP A 127 3.43 0.91 4.80
N GLY A 128 4.52 0.57 5.50
CA GLY A 128 5.83 0.34 4.92
C GLY A 128 5.87 -0.70 3.81
N GLU A 129 4.98 -1.71 3.87
CA GLU A 129 4.94 -2.78 2.86
C GLU A 129 4.37 -2.33 1.50
N VAL A 130 3.68 -1.22 1.44
CA VAL A 130 3.19 -0.64 0.17
C VAL A 130 3.93 0.65 -0.21
N ALA A 131 4.53 1.34 0.78
CA ALA A 131 5.30 2.56 0.56
C ALA A 131 6.74 2.30 0.07
N THR A 132 7.24 1.07 0.23
CA THR A 132 8.60 0.71 -0.19
C THR A 132 8.71 0.55 -1.71
N SER A 133 9.91 0.86 -2.23
CA SER A 133 10.25 0.60 -3.63
C SER A 133 10.30 -0.91 -3.99
N TRP A 134 10.24 -1.80 -3.02
CA TRP A 134 10.17 -3.25 -3.28
C TRP A 134 8.78 -3.71 -3.71
N PHE A 135 7.74 -2.93 -3.44
CA PHE A 135 6.38 -3.27 -3.84
C PHE A 135 6.06 -2.69 -5.22
N LEU A 136 6.10 -3.54 -6.23
CA LEU A 136 5.69 -3.28 -7.62
C LEU A 136 6.52 -2.24 -8.39
N THR A 137 7.27 -1.36 -7.72
CA THR A 137 7.91 -0.17 -8.32
C THR A 137 8.84 -0.51 -9.50
N MET A 138 9.49 -1.69 -9.47
CA MET A 138 10.41 -2.14 -10.52
C MET A 138 9.73 -2.27 -11.90
N TYR A 139 8.44 -2.50 -11.97
CA TYR A 139 7.73 -2.69 -13.25
C TYR A 139 7.68 -1.41 -14.09
N ASP A 140 7.74 -0.23 -13.46
CA ASP A 140 7.83 1.05 -14.18
C ASP A 140 9.29 1.51 -14.40
N LEU A 141 10.23 1.10 -13.54
CA LEU A 141 11.57 1.69 -13.51
C LEU A 141 12.60 0.92 -14.34
N ASP A 142 12.68 -0.41 -14.16
CA ASP A 142 13.80 -1.18 -14.72
C ASP A 142 13.39 -2.63 -15.04
N PRO A 143 13.15 -2.95 -16.33
CA PRO A 143 12.83 -4.31 -16.74
C PRO A 143 13.89 -5.37 -16.39
N SER A 144 15.12 -4.95 -16.06
CA SER A 144 16.16 -5.91 -15.63
C SER A 144 16.01 -6.37 -14.17
N GLN A 145 15.07 -5.79 -13.41
CA GLN A 145 14.84 -6.12 -12.00
C GLN A 145 13.78 -7.22 -11.79
N TYR A 146 13.24 -7.76 -12.86
CA TYR A 146 12.29 -8.87 -12.79
C TYR A 146 12.42 -9.78 -13.99
N ASP A 147 12.09 -11.06 -13.79
CA ASP A 147 11.89 -12.04 -14.87
C ASP A 147 10.48 -12.60 -14.72
N LEU A 148 9.68 -12.50 -15.80
CA LEU A 148 8.28 -12.95 -15.80
C LEU A 148 8.14 -14.45 -16.13
N GLU A 149 9.19 -15.14 -16.58
CA GLU A 149 9.07 -16.57 -16.86
C GLU A 149 8.64 -17.34 -15.58
N PRO A 150 7.67 -18.25 -15.63
CA PRO A 150 6.82 -18.64 -16.75
C PRO A 150 5.49 -17.84 -16.84
N HIS A 151 5.45 -16.60 -16.39
CA HIS A 151 4.24 -15.77 -16.26
C HIS A 151 4.19 -14.62 -17.27
N GLU A 152 4.72 -14.79 -18.49
CA GLU A 152 4.78 -13.74 -19.53
C GLU A 152 3.39 -13.21 -19.92
N TYR A 153 2.34 -13.96 -19.62
CA TYR A 153 0.95 -13.51 -19.79
C TYR A 153 0.60 -12.28 -18.94
N LEU A 154 1.44 -11.93 -17.95
CA LEU A 154 1.29 -10.73 -17.11
C LEU A 154 1.91 -9.47 -17.74
N ALA A 155 2.68 -9.58 -18.83
CA ALA A 155 3.29 -8.42 -19.47
C ALA A 155 2.26 -7.35 -19.91
N PRO A 156 1.08 -7.70 -20.45
CA PRO A 156 0.03 -6.71 -20.75
C PRO A 156 -0.46 -5.93 -19.53
N VAL A 157 -0.45 -6.52 -18.33
CA VAL A 157 -0.82 -5.83 -17.08
C VAL A 157 0.16 -4.71 -16.77
N ILE A 158 1.45 -4.99 -16.95
CA ILE A 158 2.51 -3.99 -16.71
C ILE A 158 2.37 -2.84 -17.70
N GLU A 159 2.10 -3.13 -18.96
CA GLU A 159 1.90 -2.11 -19.98
C GLU A 159 0.63 -1.28 -19.71
N TYR A 160 -0.47 -1.93 -19.35
CA TYR A 160 -1.75 -1.26 -19.10
C TYR A 160 -1.72 -0.30 -17.93
N TYR A 161 -1.08 -0.68 -16.81
CA TYR A 161 -1.00 0.14 -15.60
C TYR A 161 0.31 0.94 -15.47
N ALA A 162 1.05 1.10 -16.56
CA ALA A 162 2.31 1.83 -16.55
C ALA A 162 2.16 3.23 -15.91
N GLY A 163 3.08 3.58 -15.02
CA GLY A 163 3.07 4.80 -14.21
C GLY A 163 2.35 4.67 -12.85
N SER A 164 1.61 3.57 -12.61
CA SER A 164 0.98 3.30 -11.32
C SER A 164 1.88 2.47 -10.40
N PHE A 165 2.80 1.70 -10.96
CA PHE A 165 3.67 0.81 -10.19
C PHE A 165 4.72 1.59 -9.37
N GLU A 166 5.32 2.64 -9.93
CA GLU A 166 6.24 3.51 -9.19
C GLU A 166 5.53 4.54 -8.32
N HIS A 167 4.24 4.82 -8.58
CA HIS A 167 3.48 5.82 -7.85
C HIS A 167 3.38 5.46 -6.36
N VAL A 168 3.93 6.30 -5.50
CA VAL A 168 3.77 6.25 -4.06
C VAL A 168 3.03 7.51 -3.64
N GLY A 169 1.71 7.38 -3.45
CA GLY A 169 0.85 8.49 -3.08
C GLY A 169 0.93 8.89 -1.61
N VAL A 170 0.16 9.91 -1.25
CA VAL A 170 0.12 10.44 0.13
C VAL A 170 -0.53 9.49 1.13
N ALA A 171 -1.25 8.48 0.65
CA ALA A 171 -1.88 7.45 1.48
C ALA A 171 -1.00 6.22 1.73
N ALA A 172 0.28 6.26 1.35
CA ALA A 172 1.25 5.19 1.58
C ALA A 172 2.48 5.73 2.30
N HIS A 173 2.70 5.32 3.55
CA HIS A 173 3.84 5.78 4.36
C HIS A 173 4.20 4.75 5.44
N ALA A 174 5.50 4.56 5.68
CA ALA A 174 5.97 3.66 6.75
C ALA A 174 5.38 4.07 8.11
N GLY A 175 4.83 3.11 8.83
CA GLY A 175 4.19 3.32 10.13
C GLY A 175 2.73 3.77 10.06
N PHE A 176 2.14 3.90 8.89
CA PHE A 176 0.71 4.21 8.78
C PHE A 176 -0.16 3.09 9.37
N SER A 177 -1.27 3.53 9.95
CA SER A 177 -2.41 2.73 10.37
C SER A 177 -3.67 3.29 9.72
N THR A 178 -4.82 2.64 9.85
CA THR A 178 -6.09 3.18 9.37
C THR A 178 -6.38 4.55 9.98
N THR A 179 -6.12 4.72 11.29
CA THR A 179 -6.27 6.01 12.00
C THR A 179 -5.43 7.12 11.35
N LEU A 180 -4.16 6.85 11.03
CA LEU A 180 -3.27 7.85 10.46
C LEU A 180 -3.63 8.20 9.01
N ILE A 181 -4.11 7.23 8.23
CA ILE A 181 -4.55 7.46 6.84
C ILE A 181 -5.83 8.29 6.79
N LEU A 182 -6.66 8.21 7.82
CA LEU A 182 -7.92 8.95 7.95
C LEU A 182 -7.75 10.31 8.64
N ASP A 183 -6.58 10.62 9.23
CA ASP A 183 -6.35 11.87 9.94
C ASP A 183 -5.97 13.02 8.99
N PRO A 184 -6.81 14.05 8.81
CA PRO A 184 -6.49 15.20 7.96
C PRO A 184 -5.22 15.95 8.36
N LEU A 185 -4.77 15.83 9.63
CA LEU A 185 -3.54 16.48 10.08
C LEU A 185 -2.27 15.87 9.46
N LEU A 186 -2.38 14.67 8.89
CA LEU A 186 -1.27 13.98 8.23
C LEU A 186 -1.26 14.15 6.71
N ALA A 187 -2.28 14.81 6.16
CA ALA A 187 -2.28 15.18 4.74
C ALA A 187 -1.25 16.28 4.46
N THR A 188 -0.62 16.20 3.30
CA THR A 188 0.41 17.16 2.89
C THR A 188 -0.25 18.48 2.45
N ASN A 189 -0.11 19.54 3.25
CA ASN A 189 -0.80 20.83 3.09
C ASN A 189 -0.56 21.58 1.78
N ASP A 190 0.49 21.28 1.04
CA ASP A 190 0.82 21.92 -0.24
C ASP A 190 0.19 21.22 -1.44
N ILE A 191 -0.32 19.99 -1.28
CA ILE A 191 -0.92 19.19 -2.34
C ILE A 191 -2.34 18.70 -2.03
N CYS A 192 -2.70 18.61 -0.74
CA CYS A 192 -4.05 18.20 -0.29
C CYS A 192 -4.92 19.42 0.02
N GLU A 193 -6.23 19.28 -0.14
CA GLU A 193 -7.18 20.31 0.24
C GLU A 193 -7.35 20.34 1.75
N VAL A 194 -7.90 21.44 2.26
CA VAL A 194 -8.16 21.60 3.70
C VAL A 194 -9.16 20.53 4.15
N GLU A 195 -8.87 19.89 5.27
CA GLU A 195 -9.68 18.82 5.88
C GLU A 195 -9.69 17.48 5.10
N GLU A 196 -8.97 17.35 3.99
CA GLU A 196 -8.77 16.03 3.38
C GLU A 196 -7.86 15.16 4.23
N SER A 197 -8.24 13.91 4.43
CA SER A 197 -7.35 12.87 4.90
C SER A 197 -6.33 12.47 3.81
N PRO A 198 -5.21 11.80 4.17
CA PRO A 198 -4.29 11.23 3.18
C PRO A 198 -5.00 10.35 2.13
N LEU A 199 -5.99 9.55 2.52
CA LEU A 199 -6.76 8.72 1.59
C LEU A 199 -7.56 9.57 0.60
N GLU A 200 -8.34 10.54 1.10
CA GLU A 200 -9.18 11.38 0.23
C GLU A 200 -8.34 12.20 -0.74
N CYS A 201 -7.22 12.75 -0.27
CA CYS A 201 -6.27 13.48 -1.09
C CYS A 201 -5.68 12.61 -2.20
N GLU A 202 -5.25 11.39 -1.88
CA GLU A 202 -4.74 10.42 -2.85
C GLU A 202 -5.78 10.13 -3.93
N LEU A 203 -6.98 9.72 -3.55
CA LEU A 203 -8.03 9.35 -4.49
C LEU A 203 -8.48 10.51 -5.38
N ARG A 204 -8.53 11.74 -4.84
CA ARG A 204 -8.87 12.93 -5.63
C ARG A 204 -7.79 13.26 -6.65
N ARG A 205 -6.52 13.15 -6.25
CA ARG A 205 -5.38 13.55 -7.09
C ARG A 205 -5.04 12.53 -8.17
N HIS A 206 -4.97 11.28 -7.80
CA HIS A 206 -4.55 10.21 -8.70
C HIS A 206 -5.72 9.67 -9.53
N ARG A 207 -6.95 9.76 -9.00
CA ARG A 207 -8.19 9.30 -9.64
C ARG A 207 -8.09 7.85 -10.13
N PRO A 208 -7.62 6.93 -9.30
CA PRO A 208 -7.43 5.55 -9.69
C PRO A 208 -8.77 4.84 -9.84
N SER A 209 -8.82 3.74 -10.62
CA SER A 209 -9.97 2.83 -10.62
C SER A 209 -9.86 1.75 -9.55
N PHE A 210 -8.65 1.46 -9.08
CA PHE A 210 -8.38 0.49 -8.02
C PHE A 210 -7.49 1.07 -6.93
N ALA A 211 -7.65 0.56 -5.70
CA ALA A 211 -6.75 0.87 -4.59
C ALA A 211 -6.36 -0.41 -3.85
N PHE A 212 -5.08 -0.79 -3.88
CA PHE A 212 -4.55 -1.82 -2.98
C PHE A 212 -4.48 -1.26 -1.57
N ILE A 213 -5.22 -1.85 -0.65
CA ILE A 213 -5.22 -1.47 0.77
C ILE A 213 -4.57 -2.61 1.57
N SER A 214 -3.37 -2.36 2.11
CA SER A 214 -2.60 -3.31 2.91
C SER A 214 -2.19 -2.66 4.22
N LEU A 215 -2.85 -3.05 5.30
CA LEU A 215 -2.74 -2.47 6.64
C LEU A 215 -3.03 -3.52 7.73
N GLY A 216 -2.73 -3.18 8.97
CA GLY A 216 -3.10 -3.94 10.15
C GLY A 216 -1.94 -4.24 11.08
N THR A 217 -0.71 -4.36 10.59
CA THR A 217 0.49 -4.62 11.39
C THR A 217 0.69 -3.56 12.47
N ASN A 218 0.45 -2.29 12.18
CA ASN A 218 0.60 -1.18 13.13
C ASN A 218 -0.62 -0.99 14.06
N GLN A 219 -1.65 -1.85 13.98
CA GLN A 219 -2.89 -1.72 14.74
C GLN A 219 -3.37 -3.00 15.44
N VAL A 220 -2.49 -3.97 15.62
CA VAL A 220 -2.81 -5.28 16.21
C VAL A 220 -3.44 -5.20 17.62
N TRP A 221 -3.21 -4.12 18.35
CA TRP A 221 -3.70 -3.93 19.71
C TRP A 221 -5.08 -3.27 19.81
N THR A 222 -5.64 -2.82 18.69
CA THR A 222 -6.93 -2.13 18.62
C THR A 222 -7.82 -2.67 17.50
N PRO A 223 -8.15 -3.97 17.48
CA PRO A 223 -8.87 -4.61 16.38
C PRO A 223 -10.25 -3.98 16.12
N ASP A 224 -10.97 -3.55 17.15
CA ASP A 224 -12.29 -2.92 16.99
C ASP A 224 -12.19 -1.56 16.29
N VAL A 225 -11.15 -0.76 16.63
CA VAL A 225 -10.85 0.51 15.96
C VAL A 225 -10.46 0.25 14.52
N PHE A 226 -9.55 -0.70 14.29
CA PHE A 226 -9.15 -1.12 12.94
C PHE A 226 -10.35 -1.51 12.08
N ALA A 227 -11.27 -2.32 12.63
CA ALA A 227 -12.47 -2.78 11.93
C ALA A 227 -13.40 -1.64 11.53
N ALA A 228 -13.59 -0.64 12.40
CA ALA A 228 -14.44 0.52 12.12
C ALA A 228 -13.80 1.45 11.09
N GLU A 229 -12.52 1.73 11.24
CA GLU A 229 -11.77 2.62 10.36
C GLU A 229 -11.52 2.01 8.98
N LEU A 230 -11.30 0.68 8.88
CA LEU A 230 -11.18 0.00 7.59
C LEU A 230 -12.49 0.08 6.79
N ARG A 231 -13.66 -0.03 7.45
CA ARG A 231 -14.96 0.21 6.80
C ARG A 231 -15.07 1.63 6.28
N GLN A 232 -14.69 2.62 7.09
CA GLN A 232 -14.69 4.02 6.65
C GLN A 232 -13.79 4.24 5.43
N MET A 233 -12.60 3.62 5.39
CA MET A 233 -11.72 3.69 4.21
C MET A 233 -12.37 3.07 2.97
N VAL A 234 -13.03 1.92 3.12
CA VAL A 234 -13.77 1.26 2.03
C VAL A 234 -14.91 2.15 1.54
N GLU A 235 -15.69 2.75 2.46
CA GLU A 235 -16.78 3.68 2.13
C GLU A 235 -16.27 4.91 1.35
N ILE A 236 -15.16 5.51 1.76
CA ILE A 236 -14.52 6.62 1.02
C ILE A 236 -14.12 6.20 -0.40
N CYS A 237 -13.58 5.00 -0.57
CA CYS A 237 -13.26 4.46 -1.90
C CYS A 237 -14.53 4.31 -2.75
N ILE A 238 -15.58 3.70 -2.19
CA ILE A 238 -16.86 3.46 -2.88
C ILE A 238 -17.52 4.78 -3.30
N GLU A 239 -17.56 5.78 -2.42
CA GLU A 239 -18.13 7.11 -2.71
C GLU A 239 -17.40 7.79 -3.88
N ARG A 240 -16.13 7.49 -4.08
CA ARG A 240 -15.31 8.02 -5.17
C ARG A 240 -15.25 7.12 -6.40
N GLY A 241 -16.01 6.02 -6.41
CA GLY A 241 -16.03 5.06 -7.52
C GLY A 241 -14.73 4.30 -7.69
N VAL A 242 -13.95 4.14 -6.63
CA VAL A 242 -12.69 3.38 -6.61
C VAL A 242 -12.95 2.00 -6.03
N VAL A 243 -12.55 0.95 -6.73
CA VAL A 243 -12.67 -0.43 -6.22
C VAL A 243 -11.52 -0.72 -5.26
N PRO A 244 -11.77 -0.86 -3.94
CA PRO A 244 -10.71 -1.25 -3.02
C PRO A 244 -10.41 -2.74 -3.17
N ILE A 245 -9.12 -3.10 -3.11
CA ILE A 245 -8.61 -4.46 -3.07
C ILE A 245 -7.98 -4.62 -1.69
N LEU A 246 -8.66 -5.32 -0.78
CA LEU A 246 -8.14 -5.52 0.57
C LEU A 246 -7.13 -6.68 0.58
N ALA A 247 -5.95 -6.45 1.13
CA ALA A 247 -4.92 -7.46 1.28
C ALA A 247 -4.86 -8.00 2.72
N THR A 248 -4.86 -9.32 2.89
CA THR A 248 -4.50 -9.90 4.20
C THR A 248 -3.00 -9.71 4.45
N LYS A 249 -2.60 -9.48 5.72
CA LYS A 249 -1.20 -9.33 6.11
C LYS A 249 -0.51 -10.67 6.33
N GLY A 250 0.81 -10.73 6.14
CA GLY A 250 1.62 -11.94 6.32
C GLY A 250 1.87 -12.30 7.77
N ASP A 251 2.09 -11.29 8.62
CA ASP A 251 2.39 -11.46 10.04
C ASP A 251 1.15 -11.85 10.88
N ASN A 252 1.40 -12.26 12.12
CA ASN A 252 0.38 -12.59 13.12
C ASN A 252 0.80 -12.03 14.49
N LEU A 253 1.15 -10.75 14.54
CA LEU A 253 1.61 -10.11 15.78
C LEU A 253 0.51 -10.07 16.86
N GLU A 254 -0.77 -10.04 16.47
CA GLU A 254 -1.92 -10.19 17.37
C GLU A 254 -2.05 -11.59 17.97
N GLY A 255 -1.48 -12.62 17.33
CA GLY A 255 -1.39 -14.00 17.81
C GLY A 255 -2.59 -14.90 17.45
N ASP A 256 -3.72 -14.34 16.98
CA ASP A 256 -4.96 -15.08 16.69
C ASP A 256 -5.51 -14.87 15.28
N HIS A 257 -4.79 -14.12 14.42
CA HIS A 257 -5.21 -13.70 13.09
C HIS A 257 -6.51 -12.88 13.05
N SER A 258 -6.90 -12.24 14.15
CA SER A 258 -8.14 -11.44 14.22
C SER A 258 -8.13 -10.28 13.22
N ILE A 259 -6.97 -9.66 12.96
CA ILE A 259 -6.85 -8.60 11.95
C ILE A 259 -7.16 -9.13 10.55
N ASN A 260 -6.61 -10.27 10.16
CA ASN A 260 -6.90 -10.87 8.85
C ASN A 260 -8.36 -11.31 8.73
N ALA A 261 -8.97 -11.81 9.81
CA ALA A 261 -10.38 -12.12 9.84
C ALA A 261 -11.25 -10.86 9.62
N ILE A 262 -10.92 -9.74 10.26
CA ILE A 262 -11.58 -8.45 10.05
C ILE A 262 -11.44 -7.98 8.58
N ILE A 263 -10.24 -8.05 8.00
CA ILE A 263 -10.02 -7.67 6.60
C ILE A 263 -10.92 -8.48 5.66
N ALA A 264 -11.00 -9.80 5.87
CA ALA A 264 -11.82 -10.68 5.06
C ALA A 264 -13.33 -10.47 5.28
N ASP A 265 -13.75 -10.20 6.52
CA ASP A 265 -15.15 -9.88 6.83
C ASP A 265 -15.60 -8.56 6.19
N VAL A 266 -14.75 -7.52 6.20
CA VAL A 266 -15.00 -6.25 5.52
C VAL A 266 -15.06 -6.45 4.00
N ALA A 267 -14.13 -7.20 3.41
CA ALA A 267 -14.17 -7.48 1.98
C ALA A 267 -15.47 -8.17 1.56
N ARG A 268 -15.93 -9.15 2.37
CA ARG A 268 -17.19 -9.86 2.14
C ARG A 268 -18.41 -8.96 2.36
N GLU A 269 -18.40 -8.12 3.39
CA GLU A 269 -19.49 -7.20 3.73
C GLU A 269 -19.80 -6.23 2.60
N TYR A 270 -18.75 -5.70 1.95
CA TYR A 270 -18.87 -4.76 0.84
C TYR A 270 -18.80 -5.42 -0.54
N GLU A 271 -18.70 -6.75 -0.60
CA GLU A 271 -18.57 -7.52 -1.85
C GLU A 271 -17.43 -7.04 -2.77
N ILE A 272 -16.29 -6.67 -2.15
CA ILE A 272 -15.06 -6.18 -2.82
C ILE A 272 -13.97 -7.25 -2.87
N PRO A 273 -12.99 -7.13 -3.80
CA PRO A 273 -11.90 -8.08 -3.93
C PRO A 273 -11.05 -8.22 -2.65
N LEU A 274 -10.78 -9.47 -2.24
CA LEU A 274 -9.85 -9.82 -1.18
C LEU A 274 -8.61 -10.51 -1.76
N TRP A 275 -7.48 -9.85 -1.78
CA TRP A 275 -6.20 -10.47 -2.04
C TRP A 275 -5.71 -11.22 -0.81
N ASN A 276 -5.87 -12.56 -0.81
CA ASN A 276 -5.46 -13.40 0.32
C ASN A 276 -3.94 -13.65 0.29
N PHE A 277 -3.18 -12.58 0.52
CA PHE A 277 -1.73 -12.62 0.54
C PHE A 277 -1.20 -13.55 1.65
N TRP A 278 -1.85 -13.61 2.79
CA TRP A 278 -1.51 -14.56 3.85
C TRP A 278 -1.44 -16.01 3.33
N LEU A 279 -2.42 -16.43 2.52
CA LEU A 279 -2.44 -17.79 1.97
C LEU A 279 -1.27 -18.05 1.02
N ALA A 280 -0.89 -17.04 0.22
CA ALA A 280 0.26 -17.16 -0.68
C ALA A 280 1.59 -17.46 0.04
N LEU A 281 1.71 -17.03 1.29
CA LEU A 281 2.90 -17.20 2.09
C LEU A 281 2.99 -18.56 2.81
N GLN A 282 1.87 -19.29 2.96
CA GLN A 282 1.82 -20.45 3.86
C GLN A 282 2.75 -21.60 3.47
N SER A 283 3.10 -21.72 2.19
CA SER A 283 4.02 -22.74 1.70
C SER A 283 5.51 -22.34 1.81
N LEU A 284 5.78 -21.06 2.10
CA LEU A 284 7.16 -20.55 2.17
C LEU A 284 7.87 -20.93 3.48
N PRO A 285 9.20 -21.03 3.48
CA PRO A 285 9.98 -21.15 4.71
C PRO A 285 9.60 -20.03 5.70
N ASN A 286 9.34 -20.39 6.94
CA ASN A 286 8.86 -19.47 7.98
C ASN A 286 7.69 -18.58 7.53
N GLN A 287 6.82 -19.09 6.65
CA GLN A 287 5.69 -18.36 6.07
C GLN A 287 6.10 -17.03 5.40
N GLY A 288 7.29 -17.00 4.81
CA GLY A 288 7.84 -15.83 4.14
C GLY A 288 8.31 -14.70 5.06
N LEU A 289 8.28 -14.90 6.39
CA LEU A 289 8.67 -13.88 7.36
C LEU A 289 10.14 -14.00 7.77
N GLN A 290 10.74 -12.88 8.13
CA GLN A 290 12.05 -12.83 8.77
C GLN A 290 11.98 -13.37 10.21
N ALA A 291 13.11 -13.44 10.90
CA ALA A 291 13.18 -13.98 12.26
C ALA A 291 12.42 -13.14 13.31
N ASP A 292 12.07 -11.91 12.99
CA ASP A 292 11.26 -11.02 13.83
C ASP A 292 9.76 -11.36 13.80
N GLY A 293 9.34 -12.17 12.82
CA GLY A 293 7.93 -12.57 12.65
C GLY A 293 7.02 -11.46 12.10
N GLU A 294 7.61 -10.38 11.59
CA GLU A 294 6.91 -9.20 11.08
C GLU A 294 7.28 -8.91 9.63
N HIS A 295 8.56 -8.71 9.36
CA HIS A 295 9.02 -8.29 8.04
C HIS A 295 9.09 -9.44 7.04
N LEU A 296 8.75 -9.14 5.79
CA LEU A 296 8.80 -10.08 4.67
C LEU A 296 10.26 -10.42 4.30
N THR A 297 10.51 -11.68 3.93
CA THR A 297 11.80 -12.09 3.36
C THR A 297 11.98 -11.57 1.96
N TRP A 298 13.20 -11.19 1.60
CA TRP A 298 13.51 -10.55 0.32
C TRP A 298 14.34 -11.45 -0.59
N ALA A 299 14.00 -11.44 -1.88
CA ALA A 299 14.82 -11.92 -2.99
C ALA A 299 14.53 -11.06 -4.24
N VAL A 300 15.26 -11.29 -5.31
CA VAL A 300 15.00 -10.71 -6.63
C VAL A 300 13.67 -11.22 -7.18
N ASN A 301 13.04 -10.47 -8.10
CA ASN A 301 11.77 -10.88 -8.73
C ASN A 301 12.05 -11.76 -9.97
N ASP A 302 12.63 -12.91 -9.74
CA ASP A 302 12.83 -13.97 -10.73
C ASP A 302 11.83 -15.09 -10.42
N PHE A 303 10.75 -15.14 -11.22
CA PHE A 303 9.62 -16.02 -10.94
C PHE A 303 9.81 -17.46 -11.43
N ASP A 304 10.86 -17.73 -12.22
CA ASP A 304 11.30 -19.09 -12.61
C ASP A 304 12.35 -19.67 -11.63
N ASP A 305 12.98 -18.84 -10.78
CA ASP A 305 13.94 -19.30 -9.79
C ASP A 305 13.25 -19.78 -8.49
N PRO A 306 13.26 -21.10 -8.20
CA PRO A 306 12.67 -21.62 -6.97
C PRO A 306 13.30 -21.06 -5.68
N GLU A 307 14.57 -20.63 -5.71
CA GLU A 307 15.23 -20.03 -4.56
C GLU A 307 14.69 -18.61 -4.32
N ALA A 308 14.53 -17.79 -5.36
CA ALA A 308 13.88 -16.49 -5.25
C ALA A 308 12.44 -16.62 -4.78
N MET A 309 11.68 -17.55 -5.37
CA MET A 309 10.27 -17.82 -5.03
C MET A 309 10.07 -18.48 -3.67
N ALA A 310 11.13 -18.84 -2.94
CA ALA A 310 11.05 -19.22 -1.54
C ALA A 310 10.99 -18.01 -0.58
N HIS A 311 10.95 -16.78 -1.11
CA HIS A 311 10.90 -15.53 -0.34
C HIS A 311 9.59 -14.77 -0.60
N ALA A 312 9.17 -13.97 0.38
CA ALA A 312 7.85 -13.34 0.35
C ALA A 312 7.72 -12.19 -0.65
N TRP A 313 8.75 -11.37 -0.87
CA TRP A 313 8.65 -10.22 -1.78
C TRP A 313 8.38 -10.61 -3.23
N PRO A 314 9.08 -11.58 -3.85
CA PRO A 314 8.72 -12.05 -5.19
C PRO A 314 7.28 -12.60 -5.26
N VAL A 315 6.85 -13.37 -4.27
CA VAL A 315 5.48 -13.90 -4.19
C VAL A 315 4.45 -12.78 -4.06
N ARG A 316 4.75 -11.72 -3.27
CA ARG A 316 3.90 -10.54 -3.13
C ARG A 316 3.72 -9.81 -4.47
N ASN A 317 4.81 -9.56 -5.16
CA ASN A 317 4.79 -8.85 -6.43
C ASN A 317 4.10 -9.66 -7.54
N LEU A 318 4.40 -10.96 -7.63
CA LEU A 318 3.73 -11.86 -8.58
C LEU A 318 2.22 -11.92 -8.34
N THR A 319 1.81 -12.17 -7.09
CA THR A 319 0.38 -12.33 -6.78
C THR A 319 -0.40 -11.01 -6.93
N ALA A 320 0.22 -9.86 -6.67
CA ALA A 320 -0.39 -8.55 -6.94
C ALA A 320 -0.60 -8.32 -8.44
N LEU A 321 0.37 -8.68 -9.32
CA LEU A 321 0.17 -8.67 -10.77
C LEU A 321 -0.95 -9.62 -11.20
N GLN A 322 -1.02 -10.81 -10.61
CA GLN A 322 -2.08 -11.77 -10.91
C GLN A 322 -3.45 -11.24 -10.51
N VAL A 323 -3.56 -10.51 -9.39
CA VAL A 323 -4.80 -9.81 -9.01
C VAL A 323 -5.19 -8.80 -10.09
N LEU A 324 -4.28 -7.92 -10.52
CA LEU A 324 -4.57 -6.95 -11.58
C LEU A 324 -4.96 -7.62 -12.89
N HIS A 325 -4.28 -8.71 -13.27
CA HIS A 325 -4.61 -9.51 -14.47
C HIS A 325 -6.03 -10.07 -14.41
N GLU A 326 -6.42 -10.64 -13.26
CA GLU A 326 -7.76 -11.20 -13.09
C GLU A 326 -8.84 -10.12 -13.21
N LEU A 327 -8.60 -8.94 -12.56
CA LEU A 327 -9.53 -7.81 -12.66
C LEU A 327 -9.64 -7.28 -14.10
N MET A 328 -8.51 -7.14 -14.81
CA MET A 328 -8.51 -6.75 -16.23
C MET A 328 -9.32 -7.73 -17.08
N THR A 329 -9.07 -9.04 -16.88
CA THR A 329 -9.76 -10.09 -17.65
C THR A 329 -11.27 -10.06 -17.42
N GLN A 330 -11.72 -9.90 -16.19
CA GLN A 330 -13.16 -9.86 -15.87
C GLN A 330 -13.84 -8.58 -16.34
N LEU A 331 -13.12 -7.49 -16.47
CA LEU A 331 -13.61 -6.21 -16.94
C LEU A 331 -13.41 -6.02 -18.47
N GLU A 332 -12.83 -7.00 -19.15
CA GLU A 332 -12.51 -6.94 -20.60
C GLU A 332 -11.68 -5.70 -20.96
N LEU A 333 -10.65 -5.40 -20.12
CA LEU A 333 -9.73 -4.27 -20.32
C LEU A 333 -8.51 -4.75 -21.15
N ASP A 334 -8.33 -4.14 -22.32
CA ASP A 334 -7.24 -4.42 -23.28
C ASP A 334 -6.20 -3.28 -23.31
#